data_bd0c6537506acb0fb3ae8504199dbc12
#
_entry.id   bd0c6537506acb0fb3ae8504199dbc12
#
_cell.length_a   1.000
_cell.length_b   1.000
_cell.length_c   1.000
_cell.angle_alpha   90.00
_cell.angle_beta   90.00
_cell.angle_gamma   90.00
#
_symmetry.space_group_name_H-M   'P 1'
#
loop_
_entity.id
_entity.type
_entity.pdbx_description
1 polymer ?
#
loop_
_entity_poly.entity_id
_entity_poly.type
_entity_poly.pdbx_seq_one_letter_code
_entity_poly.pdbx_strand_id
1 'polypeptide(L)'
;MRKWLIGTALSLLLWGPAAFAGTVLVVGDSISAAFGLDTRQGWVALLEKRLAEEGFAHQVVNASISGDTSAGGAARLPALLTEHQPELVIIELGGNDGLRGQPPAQLQQNLAAMVQASQQKGAKVLLLGMQLPPNYGVRYTTAFAE
;
A
#
# COMPACT_ATOMS: atom_id res chain seq x y z
N MET A 1 -7.76 -58.49 -42.47
CA MET A 1 -7.84 -57.01 -42.58
C MET A 1 -8.00 -56.41 -41.20
N ARG A 2 -6.89 -55.91 -40.57
CA ARG A 2 -6.91 -55.27 -39.21
C ARG A 2 -6.98 -53.76 -39.36
N LYS A 3 -8.10 -53.17 -38.95
CA LYS A 3 -8.27 -51.73 -38.94
C LYS A 3 -7.66 -51.16 -37.62
N TRP A 4 -6.61 -50.34 -37.75
CA TRP A 4 -6.03 -49.56 -36.64
C TRP A 4 -6.85 -48.26 -36.48
N LEU A 5 -7.50 -48.11 -35.32
CA LEU A 5 -8.11 -46.84 -34.95
C LEU A 5 -7.04 -46.03 -34.20
N ILE A 6 -6.58 -44.96 -34.82
CA ILE A 6 -5.69 -43.97 -34.23
C ILE A 6 -6.58 -43.01 -33.44
N GLY A 7 -6.59 -43.14 -32.11
CA GLY A 7 -7.23 -42.18 -31.24
C GLY A 7 -6.35 -40.95 -31.05
N THR A 8 -6.77 -39.83 -31.63
CA THR A 8 -6.17 -38.51 -31.37
C THR A 8 -6.61 -38.02 -29.99
N ALA A 9 -5.71 -38.06 -28.99
CA ALA A 9 -5.94 -37.43 -27.69
C ALA A 9 -5.79 -35.90 -27.86
N LEU A 10 -6.92 -35.19 -27.79
CA LEU A 10 -6.97 -33.73 -27.80
C LEU A 10 -6.64 -33.24 -26.38
N SER A 11 -5.39 -32.83 -26.18
CA SER A 11 -4.96 -32.22 -24.90
C SER A 11 -5.51 -30.80 -24.79
N LEU A 12 -6.62 -30.62 -24.08
CA LEU A 12 -7.14 -29.33 -23.72
C LEU A 12 -6.19 -28.71 -22.65
N LEU A 13 -5.33 -27.81 -23.11
CA LEU A 13 -4.60 -26.89 -22.23
C LEU A 13 -5.61 -25.93 -21.60
N LEU A 14 -6.00 -26.20 -20.36
CA LEU A 14 -6.77 -25.27 -19.52
C LEU A 14 -5.86 -24.10 -19.14
N TRP A 15 -5.86 -23.03 -19.92
CA TRP A 15 -5.41 -21.73 -19.48
C TRP A 15 -6.46 -21.22 -18.49
N GLY A 16 -6.25 -21.52 -17.21
CA GLY A 16 -6.98 -20.85 -16.15
C GLY A 16 -6.60 -19.37 -16.16
N PRO A 17 -7.55 -18.44 -15.89
CA PRO A 17 -7.21 -17.04 -15.68
C PRO A 17 -6.17 -16.96 -14.57
N ALA A 18 -5.09 -16.19 -14.77
CA ALA A 18 -4.13 -15.90 -13.71
C ALA A 18 -4.93 -15.25 -12.57
N ALA A 19 -5.05 -15.96 -11.45
CA ALA A 19 -5.69 -15.43 -10.27
C ALA A 19 -4.85 -14.25 -9.79
N PHE A 20 -5.40 -13.04 -9.78
CA PHE A 20 -4.77 -11.91 -9.11
C PHE A 20 -4.59 -12.30 -7.66
N ALA A 21 -3.36 -12.23 -7.15
CA ALA A 21 -3.02 -12.66 -5.80
C ALA A 21 -3.44 -11.66 -4.72
N GLY A 22 -4.13 -10.58 -5.10
CA GLY A 22 -4.65 -9.57 -4.18
C GLY A 22 -4.21 -8.15 -4.54
N THR A 23 -4.75 -7.18 -3.83
CA THR A 23 -4.44 -5.76 -4.00
C THR A 23 -3.61 -5.27 -2.82
N VAL A 24 -2.52 -4.57 -3.10
CA VAL A 24 -1.75 -3.77 -2.15
C VAL A 24 -2.16 -2.31 -2.32
N LEU A 25 -2.75 -1.71 -1.30
CA LEU A 25 -3.13 -0.31 -1.29
C LEU A 25 -2.08 0.50 -0.54
N VAL A 26 -1.52 1.53 -1.18
CA VAL A 26 -0.59 2.46 -0.54
C VAL A 26 -1.30 3.78 -0.27
N VAL A 27 -1.30 4.19 0.99
CA VAL A 27 -1.89 5.46 1.46
C VAL A 27 -0.77 6.27 2.10
N GLY A 28 -0.27 7.24 1.36
CA GLY A 28 0.88 8.02 1.75
C GLY A 28 0.79 9.48 1.33
N ASP A 29 1.89 10.18 1.50
CA ASP A 29 2.04 11.59 1.13
C ASP A 29 2.90 11.79 -0.12
N SER A 30 3.66 12.89 -0.17
CA SER A 30 4.51 13.24 -1.32
C SER A 30 5.64 12.23 -1.58
N ILE A 31 6.11 11.52 -0.56
CA ILE A 31 7.17 10.52 -0.70
C ILE A 31 6.64 9.34 -1.52
N SER A 32 5.46 8.84 -1.16
CA SER A 32 4.82 7.74 -1.87
C SER A 32 4.19 8.17 -3.21
N ALA A 33 3.80 9.44 -3.34
CA ALA A 33 3.30 10.00 -4.60
C ALA A 33 4.40 10.27 -5.63
N ALA A 34 5.68 10.02 -5.30
CA ALA A 34 6.86 10.32 -6.14
C ALA A 34 6.96 11.81 -6.53
N PHE A 35 6.63 12.73 -5.59
CA PHE A 35 6.66 14.16 -5.86
C PHE A 35 8.06 14.60 -6.31
N GLY A 36 8.13 15.31 -7.46
CA GLY A 36 9.39 15.78 -8.04
C GLY A 36 10.17 14.72 -8.82
N LEU A 37 9.63 13.53 -9.00
CA LEU A 37 10.22 12.44 -9.78
C LEU A 37 9.29 12.01 -10.91
N ASP A 38 9.82 11.28 -11.90
CA ASP A 38 8.98 10.45 -12.77
C ASP A 38 8.31 9.38 -11.88
N THR A 39 7.01 9.21 -12.00
CA THR A 39 6.24 8.27 -11.17
C THR A 39 6.78 6.84 -11.20
N ARG A 40 7.38 6.43 -12.32
CA ARG A 40 8.04 5.12 -12.49
C ARG A 40 9.31 4.95 -11.65
N GLN A 41 9.88 6.05 -11.15
CA GLN A 41 11.07 6.07 -10.28
C GLN A 41 10.69 6.13 -8.79
N GLY A 42 9.40 6.35 -8.49
CA GLY A 42 8.90 6.32 -7.12
C GLY A 42 8.94 4.91 -6.53
N TRP A 43 9.15 4.83 -5.20
CA TRP A 43 9.28 3.54 -4.52
C TRP A 43 8.06 2.61 -4.70
N VAL A 44 6.85 3.16 -4.84
CA VAL A 44 5.63 2.36 -5.04
C VAL A 44 5.65 1.65 -6.40
N ALA A 45 6.08 2.34 -7.45
CA ALA A 45 6.24 1.72 -8.78
C ALA A 45 7.36 0.68 -8.79
N LEU A 46 8.46 0.94 -8.05
CA LEU A 46 9.54 -0.03 -7.88
C LEU A 46 9.09 -1.25 -7.08
N LEU A 47 8.22 -1.07 -6.07
CA LEU A 47 7.61 -2.19 -5.33
C LEU A 47 6.77 -3.07 -6.26
N GLU A 48 5.89 -2.48 -7.07
CA GLU A 48 5.06 -3.22 -8.02
C GLU A 48 5.92 -4.03 -9.00
N LYS A 49 6.94 -3.39 -9.58
CA LYS A 49 7.91 -4.05 -10.43
C LYS A 49 8.61 -5.22 -9.70
N ARG A 50 9.06 -5.00 -8.48
CA ARG A 50 9.75 -6.03 -7.68
C ARG A 50 8.84 -7.21 -7.37
N LEU A 51 7.58 -6.97 -7.02
CA LEU A 51 6.60 -8.04 -6.79
C LEU A 51 6.41 -8.89 -8.04
N ALA A 52 6.29 -8.26 -9.20
CA ALA A 52 6.17 -8.98 -10.48
C ALA A 52 7.42 -9.80 -10.82
N GLU A 53 8.62 -9.26 -10.59
CA GLU A 53 9.89 -9.97 -10.80
C GLU A 53 10.05 -11.18 -9.88
N GLU A 54 9.53 -11.11 -8.66
CA GLU A 54 9.53 -12.21 -7.69
C GLU A 54 8.37 -13.20 -7.90
N GLY A 55 7.54 -13.00 -8.92
CA GLY A 55 6.44 -13.89 -9.28
C GLY A 55 5.15 -13.68 -8.49
N PHE A 56 5.04 -12.57 -7.76
CA PHE A 56 3.80 -12.19 -7.07
C PHE A 56 2.88 -11.40 -8.01
N ALA A 57 1.70 -11.92 -8.29
CA ALA A 57 0.72 -11.29 -9.19
C ALA A 57 -0.18 -10.26 -8.46
N HIS A 58 0.42 -9.44 -7.56
CA HIS A 58 -0.31 -8.41 -6.82
C HIS A 58 -0.46 -7.14 -7.65
N GLN A 59 -1.65 -6.55 -7.61
CA GLN A 59 -1.86 -5.19 -8.09
C GLN A 59 -1.48 -4.19 -6.98
N VAL A 60 -0.67 -3.19 -7.30
CA VAL A 60 -0.34 -2.11 -6.36
C VAL A 60 -1.12 -0.85 -6.75
N VAL A 61 -1.98 -0.39 -5.84
CA VAL A 61 -2.75 0.84 -6.00
C VAL A 61 -2.10 1.93 -5.15
N ASN A 62 -1.54 2.94 -5.81
CA ASN A 62 -0.96 4.09 -5.14
C ASN A 62 -2.02 5.19 -4.98
N ALA A 63 -2.60 5.30 -3.79
CA ALA A 63 -3.56 6.34 -3.43
C ALA A 63 -2.92 7.48 -2.61
N SER A 64 -1.61 7.71 -2.78
CA SER A 64 -0.88 8.75 -2.05
C SER A 64 -1.15 10.14 -2.61
N ILE A 65 -1.21 11.13 -1.71
CA ILE A 65 -1.49 12.54 -2.05
C ILE A 65 -0.41 13.42 -1.44
N SER A 66 0.30 14.20 -2.29
CA SER A 66 1.32 15.14 -1.81
C SER A 66 0.75 16.14 -0.80
N GLY A 67 1.44 16.30 0.33
CA GLY A 67 1.04 17.20 1.40
C GLY A 67 -0.03 16.62 2.35
N ASP A 68 -0.46 15.37 2.14
CA ASP A 68 -1.47 14.75 3.00
C ASP A 68 -0.94 14.53 4.43
N THR A 69 -1.86 14.57 5.38
CA THR A 69 -1.63 14.32 6.80
C THR A 69 -2.28 13.01 7.23
N SER A 70 -1.98 12.55 8.43
CA SER A 70 -2.68 11.41 9.01
C SER A 70 -4.20 11.61 9.08
N ALA A 71 -4.65 12.82 9.36
CA ALA A 71 -6.07 13.17 9.39
C ALA A 71 -6.71 13.06 7.98
N GLY A 72 -6.03 13.55 6.94
CA GLY A 72 -6.48 13.43 5.56
C GLY A 72 -6.55 11.98 5.10
N GLY A 73 -5.51 11.20 5.37
CA GLY A 73 -5.48 9.77 5.10
C GLY A 73 -6.61 9.01 5.80
N ALA A 74 -6.83 9.27 7.09
CA ALA A 74 -7.90 8.65 7.86
C ALA A 74 -9.30 8.98 7.30
N ALA A 75 -9.51 10.19 6.83
CA ALA A 75 -10.79 10.63 6.27
C ALA A 75 -11.14 9.91 4.95
N ARG A 76 -10.16 9.65 4.08
CA ARG A 76 -10.37 9.05 2.75
C ARG A 76 -10.23 7.54 2.73
N LEU A 77 -9.58 6.94 3.72
CA LEU A 77 -9.31 5.49 3.78
C LEU A 77 -10.57 4.61 3.67
N PRO A 78 -11.71 4.91 4.36
CA PRO A 78 -12.90 4.05 4.26
C PRO A 78 -13.43 3.87 2.84
N ALA A 79 -13.41 4.93 2.02
CA ALA A 79 -13.80 4.85 0.61
C ALA A 79 -12.82 4.00 -0.20
N LEU A 80 -11.51 4.17 0.01
CA LEU A 80 -10.45 3.39 -0.66
C LEU A 80 -10.54 1.90 -0.31
N LEU A 81 -10.81 1.57 0.95
CA LEU A 81 -11.00 0.17 1.39
C LEU A 81 -12.21 -0.49 0.72
N THR A 82 -13.29 0.28 0.53
CA THR A 82 -14.49 -0.22 -0.15
C THR A 82 -14.26 -0.41 -1.65
N GLU A 83 -13.58 0.53 -2.29
CA GLU A 83 -13.30 0.51 -3.72
C GLU A 83 -12.32 -0.60 -4.12
N HIS A 84 -11.21 -0.70 -3.38
CA HIS A 84 -10.09 -1.55 -3.78
C HIS A 84 -10.05 -2.91 -3.08
N GLN A 85 -10.76 -3.09 -1.97
CA GLN A 85 -10.80 -4.32 -1.17
C GLN A 85 -9.40 -4.95 -0.98
N PRO A 86 -8.42 -4.18 -0.44
CA PRO A 86 -7.03 -4.61 -0.40
C PRO A 86 -6.80 -5.77 0.57
N GLU A 87 -5.84 -6.64 0.23
CA GLU A 87 -5.29 -7.64 1.13
C GLU A 87 -4.26 -7.03 2.11
N LEU A 88 -3.52 -6.03 1.62
CA LEU A 88 -2.51 -5.30 2.38
C LEU A 88 -2.71 -3.80 2.19
N VAL A 89 -2.70 -3.06 3.29
CA VAL A 89 -2.64 -1.59 3.29
C VAL A 89 -1.27 -1.16 3.81
N ILE A 90 -0.55 -0.39 3.02
CA ILE A 90 0.70 0.26 3.44
C ILE A 90 0.38 1.71 3.74
N ILE A 91 0.66 2.16 4.97
CA ILE A 91 0.44 3.53 5.43
C ILE A 91 1.79 4.21 5.61
N GLU A 92 2.01 5.29 4.86
CA GLU A 92 3.21 6.15 4.94
C GLU A 92 2.73 7.60 5.13
N LEU A 93 2.38 7.96 6.37
CA LEU A 93 1.85 9.26 6.77
C LEU A 93 2.42 9.70 8.12
N GLY A 94 2.41 10.99 8.35
CA GLY A 94 2.88 11.60 9.59
C GLY A 94 3.95 12.66 9.36
N GLY A 95 4.68 12.61 8.24
CA GLY A 95 5.69 13.61 7.91
C GLY A 95 5.12 15.03 7.89
N ASN A 96 3.98 15.22 7.24
CA ASN A 96 3.31 16.53 7.20
C ASN A 96 2.70 16.94 8.53
N ASP A 97 2.25 15.98 9.36
CA ASP A 97 1.83 16.24 10.74
C ASP A 97 3.01 16.80 11.54
N GLY A 98 4.16 16.14 11.46
CA GLY A 98 5.38 16.57 12.12
C GLY A 98 5.88 17.94 11.64
N LEU A 99 5.94 18.16 10.33
CA LEU A 99 6.36 19.43 9.73
C LEU A 99 5.44 20.60 10.13
N ARG A 100 4.18 20.34 10.41
CA ARG A 100 3.19 21.32 10.86
C ARG A 100 3.10 21.43 12.38
N GLY A 101 3.92 20.71 13.13
CA GLY A 101 3.93 20.71 14.59
C GLY A 101 2.64 20.16 15.20
N GLN A 102 1.96 19.24 14.52
CA GLN A 102 0.75 18.60 15.06
C GLN A 102 1.10 17.76 16.29
N PRO A 103 0.20 17.66 17.29
CA PRO A 103 0.45 16.84 18.47
C PRO A 103 0.69 15.36 18.09
N PRO A 104 1.78 14.72 18.55
CA PRO A 104 2.04 13.29 18.28
C PRO A 104 0.87 12.39 18.69
N ALA A 105 0.17 12.71 19.78
CA ALA A 105 -1.02 11.97 20.21
C ALA A 105 -2.14 11.97 19.16
N GLN A 106 -2.30 13.05 18.39
CA GLN A 106 -3.28 13.13 17.31
C GLN A 106 -2.86 12.24 16.13
N LEU A 107 -1.58 12.25 15.77
CA LEU A 107 -1.01 11.35 14.78
C LEU A 107 -1.28 9.89 15.17
N GLN A 108 -0.95 9.52 16.39
CA GLN A 108 -1.17 8.17 16.91
C GLN A 108 -2.64 7.75 16.82
N GLN A 109 -3.57 8.61 17.20
CA GLN A 109 -5.02 8.34 17.11
C GLN A 109 -5.46 8.11 15.65
N ASN A 110 -5.01 8.95 14.74
CA ASN A 110 -5.36 8.83 13.33
C ASN A 110 -4.81 7.53 12.72
N LEU A 111 -3.53 7.22 12.98
CA LEU A 111 -2.92 5.98 12.50
C LEU A 111 -3.60 4.74 13.10
N ALA A 112 -3.92 4.75 14.40
CA ALA A 112 -4.64 3.66 15.05
C ALA A 112 -6.03 3.44 14.42
N ALA A 113 -6.76 4.52 14.13
CA ALA A 113 -8.05 4.45 13.46
C ALA A 113 -7.92 3.85 12.04
N MET A 114 -6.88 4.23 11.27
CA MET A 114 -6.61 3.69 9.95
C MET A 114 -6.28 2.19 10.01
N VAL A 115 -5.44 1.77 10.96
CA VAL A 115 -5.12 0.34 11.19
C VAL A 115 -6.39 -0.44 11.51
N GLN A 116 -7.19 0.04 12.45
CA GLN A 116 -8.44 -0.61 12.85
C GLN A 116 -9.42 -0.72 11.68
N ALA A 117 -9.64 0.35 10.92
CA ALA A 117 -10.52 0.34 9.76
C ALA A 117 -10.08 -0.68 8.69
N SER A 118 -8.78 -0.75 8.42
CA SER A 118 -8.21 -1.71 7.47
C SER A 118 -8.40 -3.16 7.94
N GLN A 119 -8.10 -3.43 9.21
CA GLN A 119 -8.24 -4.77 9.79
C GLN A 119 -9.72 -5.22 9.86
N GLN A 120 -10.66 -4.32 10.13
CA GLN A 120 -12.10 -4.61 10.08
C GLN A 120 -12.57 -5.01 8.68
N LYS A 121 -11.89 -4.60 7.64
CA LYS A 121 -12.13 -5.02 6.24
C LYS A 121 -11.33 -6.25 5.84
N GLY A 122 -10.60 -6.88 6.77
CA GLY A 122 -9.81 -8.08 6.54
C GLY A 122 -8.41 -7.83 5.97
N ALA A 123 -8.00 -6.58 5.80
CA ALA A 123 -6.67 -6.25 5.30
C ALA A 123 -5.60 -6.38 6.39
N LYS A 124 -4.42 -6.84 6.00
CA LYS A 124 -3.19 -6.65 6.79
C LYS A 124 -2.73 -5.20 6.69
N VAL A 125 -1.98 -4.72 7.67
CA VAL A 125 -1.46 -3.35 7.66
C VAL A 125 0.04 -3.34 7.89
N LEU A 126 0.74 -2.55 7.08
CA LEU A 126 2.14 -2.19 7.26
C LEU A 126 2.24 -0.68 7.47
N LEU A 127 2.68 -0.26 8.64
CA LEU A 127 3.03 1.14 8.91
C LEU A 127 4.50 1.37 8.57
N LEU A 128 4.77 2.38 7.76
CA LEU A 128 6.13 2.83 7.50
C LEU A 128 6.47 3.98 8.45
N GLY A 129 7.32 3.70 9.43
CA GLY A 129 7.80 4.69 10.38
C GLY A 129 8.74 5.70 9.72
N MET A 130 8.76 6.92 10.24
CA MET A 130 9.71 7.95 9.82
C MET A 130 10.28 8.69 11.02
N GLN A 131 11.43 9.33 10.81
CA GLN A 131 12.08 10.14 11.81
C GLN A 131 12.08 11.61 11.37
N LEU A 132 11.69 12.48 12.29
CA LEU A 132 11.78 13.92 12.06
C LEU A 132 13.22 14.41 12.27
N PRO A 133 13.63 15.48 11.56
CA PRO A 133 14.92 16.11 11.78
C PRO A 133 15.09 16.58 13.24
N PRO A 134 16.32 16.52 13.82
CA PRO A 134 16.55 16.81 15.23
C PRO A 134 16.29 18.28 15.61
N ASN A 135 16.22 19.19 14.65
CA ASN A 135 15.90 20.61 14.88
C ASN A 135 14.46 20.86 15.38
N TYR A 136 13.58 19.83 15.33
CA TYR A 136 12.26 19.88 15.98
C TYR A 136 12.31 19.68 17.50
N GLY A 137 13.49 19.41 18.04
CA GLY A 137 13.71 19.18 19.47
C GLY A 137 13.50 17.74 19.91
N VAL A 138 14.39 17.26 20.78
CA VAL A 138 14.44 15.84 21.19
C VAL A 138 13.11 15.33 21.74
N ARG A 139 12.44 16.13 22.59
CA ARG A 139 11.18 15.73 23.20
C ARG A 139 10.08 15.45 22.16
N TYR A 140 9.99 16.32 21.15
CA TYR A 140 8.99 16.17 20.08
C TYR A 140 9.34 15.01 19.15
N THR A 141 10.59 14.93 18.73
CA THR A 141 11.04 13.85 17.80
C THR A 141 10.95 12.46 18.42
N THR A 142 11.21 12.34 19.75
CA THR A 142 11.03 11.07 20.48
C THR A 142 9.54 10.69 20.54
N ALA A 143 8.68 11.60 20.97
CA ALA A 143 7.24 11.34 21.06
C ALA A 143 6.58 11.09 19.68
N PHE A 144 7.18 11.59 18.62
CA PHE A 144 6.71 11.33 17.24
C PHE A 144 7.10 9.93 16.74
N ALA A 145 8.24 9.40 17.18
CA ALA A 145 8.76 8.10 16.76
C ALA A 145 8.15 6.90 17.54
N GLU A 146 7.54 7.15 18.71
CA GLU A 146 6.87 6.13 19.54
C GLU A 146 5.45 5.82 19.03
#